data_85919aaf4f8daab765c68aa78211212f
#
_entry.id   85919aaf4f8daab765c68aa78211212f
#
_cell.length_a   1.000
_cell.length_b   1.000
_cell.length_c   1.000
_cell.angle_alpha   90.00
_cell.angle_beta   90.00
_cell.angle_gamma   90.00
#
_symmetry.space_group_name_H-M   'P 1'
#
loop_
_entity.id
_entity.type
_entity.pdbx_description
1 polymer ?
#
loop_
_entity_poly.entity_id
_entity_poly.type
_entity_poly.pdbx_seq_one_letter_code
_entity_poly.pdbx_strand_id
1 'polypeptide(L)'
;MEVLALTATAVSAIGQMEAGNRAKEAYEIRARNEQLRGRIEAVNAKKKGVEALKRTNASLASIIAGSPKQGLAQAGTVIDRGVFLVGRPASEDFTDTMFNASMALANSQMRADDFRRAGDLAQLQGQIGAFTTIAGGLNTYSQLGGPGSGGLSQSGNTPT
;
A
#
# COMPACT_ATOMS: atom_id res chain seq x y z
N MET A 1 10.80 -18.28 44.10
CA MET A 1 11.39 -17.43 43.03
C MET A 1 11.10 -17.95 41.61
N GLU A 2 10.93 -19.27 41.43
CA GLU A 2 10.76 -19.92 40.11
C GLU A 2 9.47 -19.56 39.38
N VAL A 3 8.35 -19.40 40.08
CA VAL A 3 7.05 -19.05 39.48
C VAL A 3 7.07 -17.64 38.89
N LEU A 4 7.85 -16.71 39.43
CA LEU A 4 7.99 -15.34 38.93
C LEU A 4 8.73 -15.26 37.59
N ALA A 5 9.72 -16.12 37.37
CA ALA A 5 10.46 -16.12 36.09
C ALA A 5 9.60 -16.63 34.92
N LEU A 6 8.80 -17.70 35.17
CA LEU A 6 7.88 -18.26 34.16
C LEU A 6 6.73 -17.29 33.81
N THR A 7 6.21 -16.59 34.80
CA THR A 7 5.18 -15.57 34.54
C THR A 7 5.71 -14.36 33.75
N ALA A 8 6.93 -13.93 34.03
CA ALA A 8 7.56 -12.81 33.31
C ALA A 8 7.81 -13.15 31.82
N THR A 9 8.26 -14.38 31.53
CA THR A 9 8.47 -14.83 30.13
C THR A 9 7.16 -14.96 29.36
N ALA A 10 6.11 -15.49 29.99
CA ALA A 10 4.79 -15.60 29.38
C ALA A 10 4.18 -14.21 29.07
N VAL A 11 4.29 -13.26 29.98
CA VAL A 11 3.82 -11.87 29.78
C VAL A 11 4.60 -11.19 28.66
N SER A 12 5.92 -11.40 28.58
CA SER A 12 6.76 -10.86 27.51
C SER A 12 6.39 -11.44 26.14
N ALA A 13 6.11 -12.74 26.05
CA ALA A 13 5.71 -13.39 24.81
C ALA A 13 4.33 -12.87 24.31
N ILE A 14 3.36 -12.72 25.21
CA ILE A 14 2.05 -12.14 24.88
C ILE A 14 2.21 -10.70 24.40
N GLY A 15 3.06 -9.90 25.06
CA GLY A 15 3.34 -8.52 24.66
C GLY A 15 3.93 -8.41 23.26
N GLN A 16 4.79 -9.33 22.86
CA GLN A 16 5.38 -9.37 21.51
C GLN A 16 4.34 -9.76 20.45
N MET A 17 3.47 -10.74 20.72
CA MET A 17 2.38 -11.09 19.81
C MET A 17 1.39 -9.91 19.64
N GLU A 18 1.04 -9.25 20.71
CA GLU A 18 0.16 -8.09 20.68
C GLU A 18 0.78 -6.91 19.92
N ALA A 19 2.07 -6.66 20.11
CA ALA A 19 2.81 -5.66 19.36
C ALA A 19 2.83 -5.98 17.85
N GLY A 20 3.02 -7.24 17.46
CA GLY A 20 2.93 -7.69 16.07
C GLY A 20 1.55 -7.48 15.48
N ASN A 21 0.49 -7.79 16.21
CA ASN A 21 -0.89 -7.59 15.77
C ASN A 21 -1.23 -6.09 15.61
N ARG A 22 -0.83 -5.25 16.54
CA ARG A 22 -1.01 -3.78 16.45
C ARG A 22 -0.22 -3.19 15.28
N ALA A 23 0.99 -3.68 15.03
CA ALA A 23 1.77 -3.28 13.88
C ALA A 23 1.06 -3.64 12.57
N LYS A 24 0.52 -4.86 12.45
CA LYS A 24 -0.27 -5.27 11.27
C LYS A 24 -1.47 -4.36 11.06
N GLU A 25 -2.25 -4.09 12.09
CA GLU A 25 -3.41 -3.20 12.01
C GLU A 25 -3.03 -1.78 11.54
N ALA A 26 -1.91 -1.24 12.05
CA ALA A 26 -1.38 0.05 11.61
C ALA A 26 -1.00 0.04 10.11
N TYR A 27 -0.42 -1.05 9.61
CA TYR A 27 -0.12 -1.21 8.19
C TYR A 27 -1.38 -1.37 7.34
N GLU A 28 -2.41 -2.06 7.82
CA GLU A 28 -3.70 -2.16 7.12
C GLU A 28 -4.39 -0.80 6.99
N ILE A 29 -4.33 0.03 8.03
CA ILE A 29 -4.85 1.40 7.98
C ILE A 29 -4.09 2.22 6.93
N ARG A 30 -2.76 2.11 6.87
CA ARG A 30 -1.94 2.77 5.85
C ARG A 30 -2.30 2.29 4.45
N ALA A 31 -2.48 0.99 4.25
CA ALA A 31 -2.90 0.41 2.97
C ALA A 31 -4.24 0.98 2.50
N ARG A 32 -5.23 1.08 3.40
CA ARG A 32 -6.54 1.69 3.09
C ARG A 32 -6.41 3.18 2.74
N ASN A 33 -5.58 3.91 3.46
CA ASN A 33 -5.34 5.33 3.20
C ASN A 33 -4.68 5.56 1.83
N GLU A 34 -3.72 4.72 1.44
CA GLU A 34 -3.12 4.79 0.10
C GLU A 34 -4.14 4.47 -1.01
N GLN A 35 -5.00 3.48 -0.82
CA GLN A 35 -6.08 3.21 -1.77
C GLN A 35 -7.07 4.37 -1.91
N LEU A 36 -7.44 5.00 -0.80
CA LEU A 36 -8.30 6.18 -0.82
C LEU A 36 -7.62 7.34 -1.55
N ARG A 37 -6.35 7.57 -1.28
CA ARG A 37 -5.56 8.60 -1.95
C ARG A 37 -5.51 8.37 -3.47
N GLY A 38 -5.22 7.15 -3.91
CA GLY A 38 -5.22 6.82 -5.34
C GLY A 38 -6.58 7.03 -6.00
N ARG A 39 -7.68 6.70 -5.30
CA ARG A 39 -9.03 6.97 -5.80
C ARG A 39 -9.30 8.47 -5.95
N ILE A 40 -8.91 9.27 -4.97
CA ILE A 40 -9.06 10.74 -5.02
C ILE A 40 -8.24 11.31 -6.18
N GLU A 41 -7.00 10.89 -6.35
CA GLU A 41 -6.13 11.31 -7.45
C GLU A 41 -6.74 10.94 -8.82
N ALA A 42 -7.26 9.71 -8.96
CA ALA A 42 -7.92 9.25 -10.18
C ALA A 42 -9.21 10.04 -10.48
N VAL A 43 -10.02 10.36 -9.48
CA VAL A 43 -11.21 11.20 -9.64
C VAL A 43 -10.83 12.62 -10.05
N ASN A 44 -9.80 13.19 -9.43
CA ASN A 44 -9.32 14.52 -9.78
C ASN A 44 -8.76 14.58 -11.23
N ALA A 45 -8.03 13.54 -11.64
CA ALA A 45 -7.56 13.42 -13.01
C ALA A 45 -8.74 13.34 -13.99
N LYS A 46 -9.74 12.47 -13.74
CA LYS A 46 -10.95 12.38 -14.56
C LYS A 46 -11.70 13.71 -14.65
N LYS A 47 -11.81 14.43 -13.53
CA LYS A 47 -12.46 15.75 -13.50
C LYS A 47 -11.74 16.73 -14.41
N LYS A 48 -10.40 16.79 -14.36
CA LYS A 48 -9.59 17.62 -15.26
C LYS A 48 -9.81 17.25 -16.73
N GLY A 49 -9.86 15.96 -17.06
CA GLY A 49 -10.15 15.50 -18.42
C GLY A 49 -11.53 15.95 -18.92
N VAL A 50 -12.56 15.84 -18.08
CA VAL A 50 -13.91 16.33 -18.41
C VAL A 50 -13.94 17.86 -18.59
N GLU A 51 -13.22 18.61 -17.77
CA GLU A 51 -13.11 20.07 -17.91
C GLU A 51 -12.39 20.45 -19.21
N ALA A 52 -11.34 19.73 -19.60
CA ALA A 52 -10.66 19.93 -20.88
C ALA A 52 -11.63 19.71 -22.06
N LEU A 53 -12.41 18.61 -22.05
CA LEU A 53 -13.42 18.35 -23.06
C LEU A 53 -14.51 19.44 -23.12
N LYS A 54 -14.96 19.93 -21.96
CA LYS A 54 -15.94 21.04 -21.93
C LYS A 54 -15.40 22.31 -22.54
N ARG A 55 -14.13 22.66 -22.26
CA ARG A 55 -13.48 23.85 -22.90
C ARG A 55 -13.35 23.68 -24.39
N THR A 56 -12.98 22.48 -24.84
CA THR A 56 -12.89 22.15 -26.26
C THR A 56 -14.24 22.29 -26.97
N ASN A 57 -15.30 21.70 -26.36
CA ASN A 57 -16.65 21.84 -26.93
C ASN A 57 -17.12 23.29 -26.97
N ALA A 58 -16.80 24.10 -25.96
CA ALA A 58 -17.10 25.53 -25.99
C ALA A 58 -16.33 26.26 -27.10
N SER A 59 -15.06 25.92 -27.31
CA SER A 59 -14.25 26.49 -28.40
C SER A 59 -14.79 26.09 -29.78
N LEU A 60 -15.17 24.82 -29.96
CA LEU A 60 -15.79 24.34 -31.20
C LEU A 60 -17.14 25.04 -31.46
N ALA A 61 -17.96 25.16 -30.43
CA ALA A 61 -19.23 25.90 -30.56
C ALA A 61 -19.03 27.37 -30.98
N SER A 62 -17.98 28.02 -30.45
CA SER A 62 -17.65 29.41 -30.83
C SER A 62 -17.16 29.51 -32.28
N ILE A 63 -16.39 28.54 -32.76
CA ILE A 63 -15.93 28.46 -34.16
C ILE A 63 -17.14 28.29 -35.11
N ILE A 64 -18.06 27.38 -34.75
CA ILE A 64 -19.27 27.11 -35.52
C ILE A 64 -20.18 28.35 -35.54
N ALA A 65 -20.37 29.01 -34.40
CA ALA A 65 -21.22 30.19 -34.28
C ALA A 65 -20.63 31.44 -34.96
N GLY A 66 -19.30 31.55 -35.01
CA GLY A 66 -18.58 32.67 -35.64
C GLY A 66 -18.44 32.57 -37.15
N SER A 67 -18.88 31.46 -37.79
CA SER A 67 -18.72 31.22 -39.24
C SER A 67 -19.92 31.53 -40.16
N PRO A 68 -20.90 32.37 -39.82
CA PRO A 68 -22.20 32.37 -40.52
C PRO A 68 -22.30 33.20 -41.78
N LYS A 69 -21.26 33.85 -42.32
CA LYS A 69 -21.44 34.83 -43.37
C LYS A 69 -20.56 34.75 -44.63
N GLN A 70 -19.66 33.80 -44.70
CA GLN A 70 -18.87 33.54 -45.91
C GLN A 70 -19.33 32.23 -46.56
N GLY A 71 -19.61 32.24 -47.84
CA GLY A 71 -20.32 31.23 -48.61
C GLY A 71 -20.01 29.78 -48.24
N LEU A 72 -21.01 28.93 -48.30
CA LEU A 72 -21.08 27.53 -47.85
C LEU A 72 -19.85 26.64 -48.19
N ALA A 73 -19.17 26.89 -49.29
CA ALA A 73 -18.01 26.12 -49.71
C ALA A 73 -16.72 26.45 -48.92
N GLN A 74 -16.61 27.69 -48.43
CA GLN A 74 -15.46 28.13 -47.63
C GLN A 74 -15.65 27.87 -46.13
N ALA A 75 -16.91 27.79 -45.66
CA ALA A 75 -17.26 27.47 -44.31
C ALA A 75 -16.93 26.01 -43.95
N GLY A 76 -17.09 25.06 -44.88
CA GLY A 76 -16.76 23.63 -44.66
C GLY A 76 -15.27 23.44 -44.39
N THR A 77 -14.39 24.02 -45.12
CA THR A 77 -12.94 23.90 -44.95
C THR A 77 -12.42 24.57 -43.67
N VAL A 78 -13.03 25.67 -43.25
CA VAL A 78 -12.66 26.36 -41.99
C VAL A 78 -13.16 25.59 -40.77
N ILE A 79 -14.37 25.04 -40.85
CA ILE A 79 -14.93 24.20 -39.79
C ILE A 79 -14.12 22.90 -39.65
N ASP A 80 -13.83 22.19 -40.75
CA ASP A 80 -13.04 20.97 -40.75
C ASP A 80 -11.64 21.20 -40.18
N ARG A 81 -10.99 22.29 -40.58
CA ARG A 81 -9.67 22.66 -40.08
C ARG A 81 -9.72 23.07 -38.59
N GLY A 82 -10.75 23.79 -38.17
CA GLY A 82 -10.99 24.16 -36.76
C GLY A 82 -11.27 22.95 -35.88
N VAL A 83 -12.10 22.02 -36.33
CA VAL A 83 -12.39 20.75 -35.66
C VAL A 83 -11.14 19.89 -35.56
N PHE A 84 -10.33 19.82 -36.62
CA PHE A 84 -9.08 19.06 -36.60
C PHE A 84 -8.03 19.66 -35.65
N LEU A 85 -7.85 21.00 -35.66
CA LEU A 85 -6.85 21.69 -34.86
C LEU A 85 -7.19 21.74 -33.37
N VAL A 86 -8.47 21.76 -33.01
CA VAL A 86 -8.91 21.83 -31.59
C VAL A 86 -9.31 20.48 -31.06
N GLY A 87 -9.84 19.61 -31.89
CA GLY A 87 -10.32 18.28 -31.44
C GLY A 87 -9.21 17.30 -31.18
N ARG A 88 -8.12 17.31 -31.94
CA ARG A 88 -7.01 16.38 -31.81
C ARG A 88 -6.23 16.56 -30.50
N PRO A 89 -5.72 17.76 -30.15
CA PRO A 89 -5.04 17.97 -28.88
C PRO A 89 -5.93 17.64 -27.67
N ALA A 90 -7.22 17.96 -27.76
CA ALA A 90 -8.15 17.68 -26.66
C ALA A 90 -8.41 16.19 -26.44
N SER A 91 -8.43 15.40 -27.52
CA SER A 91 -8.54 13.95 -27.39
C SER A 91 -7.26 13.32 -26.83
N GLU A 92 -6.10 13.84 -27.18
CA GLU A 92 -4.80 13.43 -26.63
C GLU A 92 -4.73 13.80 -25.14
N ASP A 93 -5.04 15.03 -24.74
CA ASP A 93 -5.10 15.47 -23.35
C ASP A 93 -6.08 14.64 -22.51
N PHE A 94 -7.24 14.29 -23.06
CA PHE A 94 -8.21 13.45 -22.38
C PHE A 94 -7.67 12.02 -22.17
N THR A 95 -7.07 11.45 -23.21
CA THR A 95 -6.47 10.11 -23.15
C THR A 95 -5.34 10.05 -22.13
N ASP A 96 -4.45 11.04 -22.13
CA ASP A 96 -3.35 11.16 -21.17
C ASP A 96 -3.87 11.31 -19.73
N THR A 97 -4.94 12.09 -19.55
CA THR A 97 -5.56 12.28 -18.24
C THR A 97 -6.20 10.98 -17.73
N MET A 98 -6.82 10.20 -18.62
CA MET A 98 -7.39 8.88 -18.27
C MET A 98 -6.29 7.86 -17.99
N PHE A 99 -5.19 7.88 -18.75
CA PHE A 99 -4.02 7.06 -18.49
C PHE A 99 -3.41 7.40 -17.13
N ASN A 100 -3.20 8.67 -16.82
CA ASN A 100 -2.69 9.12 -15.52
C ASN A 100 -3.62 8.70 -14.37
N ALA A 101 -4.94 8.75 -14.56
CA ALA A 101 -5.90 8.25 -13.57
C ALA A 101 -5.76 6.74 -13.31
N SER A 102 -5.56 5.96 -14.38
CA SER A 102 -5.35 4.51 -14.25
C SER A 102 -4.02 4.16 -13.57
N MET A 103 -2.96 4.89 -13.92
CA MET A 103 -1.64 4.76 -13.28
C MET A 103 -1.67 5.12 -11.79
N ALA A 104 -2.39 6.19 -11.41
CA ALA A 104 -2.56 6.56 -10.00
C ALA A 104 -3.24 5.45 -9.21
N LEU A 105 -4.29 4.81 -9.77
CA LEU A 105 -4.96 3.67 -9.16
C LEU A 105 -4.03 2.46 -9.04
N ALA A 106 -3.33 2.09 -10.11
CA ALA A 106 -2.41 0.95 -10.10
C ALA A 106 -1.28 1.14 -9.09
N ASN A 107 -0.65 2.32 -9.06
CA ASN A 107 0.40 2.64 -8.11
C ASN A 107 -0.10 2.61 -6.66
N SER A 108 -1.31 3.12 -6.40
CA SER A 108 -1.89 3.10 -5.05
C SER A 108 -2.22 1.67 -4.60
N GLN A 109 -2.65 0.80 -5.51
CA GLN A 109 -2.89 -0.61 -5.22
C GLN A 109 -1.58 -1.34 -4.89
N MET A 110 -0.53 -1.15 -5.69
CA MET A 110 0.79 -1.74 -5.42
C MET A 110 1.32 -1.32 -4.04
N ARG A 111 1.28 -0.02 -3.72
CA ARG A 111 1.69 0.48 -2.40
C ARG A 111 0.84 -0.09 -1.26
N ALA A 112 -0.46 -0.22 -1.46
CA ALA A 112 -1.34 -0.81 -0.46
C ALA A 112 -1.01 -2.29 -0.22
N ASP A 113 -0.69 -3.03 -1.26
CA ASP A 113 -0.29 -4.44 -1.16
C ASP A 113 1.10 -4.58 -0.49
N ASP A 114 2.02 -3.66 -0.75
CA ASP A 114 3.31 -3.60 -0.04
C ASP A 114 3.11 -3.35 1.47
N PHE A 115 2.21 -2.44 1.84
CA PHE A 115 1.87 -2.23 3.26
C PHE A 115 1.23 -3.46 3.89
N ARG A 116 0.35 -4.18 3.19
CA ARG A 116 -0.24 -5.44 3.70
C ARG A 116 0.84 -6.48 3.93
N ARG A 117 1.75 -6.69 2.97
CA ARG A 117 2.89 -7.61 3.13
C ARG A 117 3.78 -7.21 4.29
N ALA A 118 4.06 -5.92 4.46
CA ALA A 118 4.83 -5.42 5.61
C ALA A 118 4.10 -5.69 6.94
N GLY A 119 2.78 -5.58 6.96
CA GLY A 119 1.94 -5.92 8.11
C GLY A 119 1.99 -7.40 8.46
N ASP A 120 1.89 -8.28 7.47
CA ASP A 120 2.00 -9.73 7.67
C ASP A 120 3.38 -10.14 8.18
N LEU A 121 4.45 -9.52 7.64
CA LEU A 121 5.81 -9.72 8.15
C LEU A 121 5.97 -9.24 9.59
N ALA A 122 5.41 -8.09 9.96
CA ALA A 122 5.46 -7.59 11.33
C ALA A 122 4.72 -8.52 12.31
N GLN A 123 3.59 -9.08 11.90
CA GLN A 123 2.87 -10.09 12.69
C GLN A 123 3.70 -11.37 12.88
N LEU A 124 4.30 -11.89 11.80
CA LEU A 124 5.18 -13.05 11.83
C LEU A 124 6.37 -12.80 12.76
N GLN A 125 6.99 -11.64 12.68
CA GLN A 125 8.10 -11.23 13.54
C GLN A 125 7.70 -11.20 15.02
N GLY A 126 6.49 -10.71 15.32
CA GLY A 126 5.93 -10.76 16.68
C GLY A 126 5.73 -12.19 17.19
N GLN A 127 5.25 -13.09 16.33
CA GLN A 127 5.08 -14.52 16.67
C GLN A 127 6.43 -15.19 16.89
N ILE A 128 7.40 -15.03 15.99
CA ILE A 128 8.75 -15.60 16.12
C ILE A 128 9.42 -15.07 17.40
N GLY A 129 9.30 -13.77 17.68
CA GLY A 129 9.82 -13.17 18.90
C GLY A 129 9.21 -13.80 20.16
N ALA A 130 7.90 -14.05 20.16
CA ALA A 130 7.22 -14.73 21.25
C ALA A 130 7.75 -16.15 21.45
N PHE A 131 7.93 -16.93 20.38
CA PHE A 131 8.49 -18.28 20.45
C PHE A 131 9.93 -18.29 20.96
N THR A 132 10.78 -17.39 20.50
CA THR A 132 12.17 -17.29 20.97
C THR A 132 12.25 -16.90 22.44
N THR A 133 11.35 -16.06 22.92
CA THR A 133 11.24 -15.67 24.33
C THR A 133 10.85 -16.87 25.21
N ILE A 134 9.86 -17.64 24.76
CA ILE A 134 9.44 -18.87 25.48
C ILE A 134 10.57 -19.90 25.50
N ALA A 135 11.20 -20.16 24.36
CA ALA A 135 12.32 -21.12 24.26
C ALA A 135 13.52 -20.69 25.11
N GLY A 136 13.86 -19.39 25.11
CA GLY A 136 14.90 -18.82 25.98
C GLY A 136 14.56 -18.94 27.45
N GLY A 137 13.30 -18.71 27.83
CA GLY A 137 12.84 -18.91 29.22
C GLY A 137 12.93 -20.34 29.70
N LEU A 138 12.56 -21.31 28.84
CA LEU A 138 12.70 -22.76 29.15
C LEU A 138 14.15 -23.17 29.30
N ASN A 139 15.06 -22.66 28.48
CA ASN A 139 16.48 -22.95 28.59
C ASN A 139 17.08 -22.37 29.88
N THR A 140 16.70 -21.17 30.26
CA THR A 140 17.10 -20.56 31.52
C THR A 140 16.57 -21.34 32.72
N TYR A 141 15.31 -21.82 32.62
CA TYR A 141 14.70 -22.65 33.65
C TYR A 141 15.44 -23.99 33.83
N SER A 142 15.85 -24.66 32.73
CA SER A 142 16.64 -25.91 32.80
C SER A 142 18.04 -25.68 33.40
N GLN A 143 18.66 -24.53 33.18
CA GLN A 143 19.97 -24.17 33.77
C GLN A 143 19.88 -23.82 35.25
N LEU A 144 18.75 -23.27 35.71
CA LEU A 144 18.53 -22.91 37.12
C LEU A 144 18.11 -24.08 38.04
N GLY A 145 18.12 -25.32 37.54
CA GLY A 145 17.86 -26.49 38.37
C GLY A 145 16.41 -26.97 38.34
N GLY A 146 15.70 -26.80 37.22
CA GLY A 146 14.40 -27.43 37.00
C GLY A 146 14.46 -28.96 37.27
N PRO A 147 13.31 -29.63 37.59
CA PRO A 147 13.26 -31.03 38.03
C PRO A 147 13.66 -32.05 36.95
N GLY A 148 14.81 -31.87 36.34
CA GLY A 148 15.41 -32.72 35.30
C GLY A 148 16.93 -32.61 35.22
N SER A 149 17.58 -31.69 35.96
CA SER A 149 19.04 -31.59 35.99
C SER A 149 19.68 -32.56 37.01
N GLY A 150 19.20 -33.80 37.04
CA GLY A 150 19.86 -34.91 37.72
C GLY A 150 21.19 -35.21 37.02
N GLY A 151 22.30 -34.77 37.63
CA GLY A 151 23.63 -34.83 37.12
C GLY A 151 24.02 -36.17 36.50
N LEU A 152 24.43 -36.13 35.25
CA LEU A 152 25.44 -37.07 34.76
C LEU A 152 26.78 -36.56 35.26
N SER A 153 27.06 -36.91 36.52
CA SER A 153 28.39 -36.88 37.08
C SER A 153 29.22 -37.87 36.27
N GLN A 154 29.97 -37.38 35.31
CA GLN A 154 30.97 -38.16 34.60
C GLN A 154 32.14 -38.38 35.53
N SER A 155 32.10 -39.56 36.21
CA SER A 155 33.19 -40.13 36.99
C SER A 155 34.40 -40.28 36.07
N GLY A 156 35.39 -39.43 36.22
CA GLY A 156 36.67 -39.52 35.55
C GLY A 156 37.42 -40.79 36.03
N ASN A 157 37.60 -41.71 35.09
CA ASN A 157 38.48 -42.89 35.29
C ASN A 157 39.86 -42.45 34.81
N THR A 158 40.77 -42.17 35.76
CA THR A 158 42.21 -42.03 35.51
C THR A 158 42.86 -43.42 35.49
N PRO A 159 43.52 -43.84 34.41
CA PRO A 159 44.35 -45.03 34.42
C PRO A 159 45.74 -44.71 35.04
N THR A 160 46.17 -45.52 35.99
CA THR A 160 47.56 -45.70 36.45
C THR A 160 48.38 -46.45 35.42
#